data_f9be166eae1bf22e7e467f0c2e3296c2
#
_entry.id   f9be166eae1bf22e7e467f0c2e3296c2
#
_cell.length_a   1.000
_cell.length_b   1.000
_cell.length_c   1.000
_cell.angle_alpha   90.00
_cell.angle_beta   90.00
_cell.angle_gamma   90.00
#
_symmetry.space_group_name_H-M   'P 1'
#
loop_
_entity.id
_entity.type
_entity.pdbx_description
1 polymer ?
#
loop_
_entity_poly.entity_id
_entity_poly.type
_entity_poly.pdbx_seq_one_letter_code
_entity_poly.pdbx_strand_id
1 'polypeptide(L)'
;MTRVRLLFSEALKSIGANLSTTFASAVSVLIGMFLIGAFIGLGTWLVSWSDDKKRELAVHVYLCSPGSPNPKCAGDPSNKQIDAVRSFLESDPRVQNGGVKFVSKEEALAIQRKRTPELTENLTGNPLPVSFDVVPDNGEDTEAIANALRDAKLAGVDTINYGAETSRAILRVARAIQ
;
A
#
# COMPACT_ATOMS: atom_id res chain seq x y z
N MET A 1 4.85 -50.98 -27.03
CA MET A 1 5.22 -50.76 -25.61
C MET A 1 6.67 -51.08 -25.27
N THR A 2 7.35 -51.90 -26.03
CA THR A 2 8.74 -52.38 -25.76
C THR A 2 9.82 -51.29 -25.92
N ARG A 3 9.69 -50.36 -26.88
CA ARG A 3 10.73 -49.37 -27.15
C ARG A 3 10.90 -48.30 -26.05
N VAL A 4 9.78 -47.87 -25.45
CA VAL A 4 9.82 -46.87 -24.34
C VAL A 4 10.48 -47.47 -23.11
N ARG A 5 10.22 -48.75 -22.81
CA ARG A 5 10.83 -49.44 -21.67
C ARG A 5 12.33 -49.64 -21.85
N LEU A 6 12.78 -49.86 -23.08
CA LEU A 6 14.20 -50.00 -23.42
C LEU A 6 14.93 -48.65 -23.29
N LEU A 7 14.35 -47.56 -23.77
CA LEU A 7 14.90 -46.23 -23.59
C LEU A 7 15.02 -45.81 -22.15
N PHE A 8 14.01 -46.12 -21.34
CA PHE A 8 14.04 -45.86 -19.88
C PHE A 8 15.13 -46.67 -19.17
N SER A 9 15.33 -47.96 -19.53
CA SER A 9 16.35 -48.78 -18.91
C SER A 9 17.77 -48.36 -19.29
N GLU A 10 17.98 -47.92 -20.54
CA GLU A 10 19.26 -47.36 -20.99
C GLU A 10 19.57 -46.01 -20.36
N ALA A 11 18.56 -45.13 -20.22
CA ALA A 11 18.72 -43.87 -19.53
C ALA A 11 19.12 -44.06 -18.06
N LEU A 12 18.45 -44.97 -17.35
CA LEU A 12 18.82 -45.31 -15.96
C LEU A 12 20.22 -45.90 -15.82
N LYS A 13 20.65 -46.80 -16.75
CA LYS A 13 22.02 -47.32 -16.77
C LYS A 13 23.07 -46.26 -17.04
N SER A 14 22.78 -45.33 -17.95
CA SER A 14 23.67 -44.18 -18.27
C SER A 14 23.82 -43.23 -17.09
N ILE A 15 22.74 -42.98 -16.34
CA ILE A 15 22.78 -42.19 -15.09
C ILE A 15 23.65 -42.89 -14.05
N GLY A 16 23.52 -44.21 -13.89
CA GLY A 16 24.32 -44.99 -12.93
C GLY A 16 25.81 -45.07 -13.28
N ALA A 17 26.16 -45.08 -14.58
CA ALA A 17 27.54 -45.12 -15.03
C ALA A 17 28.30 -43.77 -14.88
N ASN A 18 27.58 -42.66 -14.86
CA ASN A 18 28.12 -41.29 -14.74
C ASN A 18 27.51 -40.49 -13.59
N LEU A 19 27.42 -41.09 -12.41
CA LEU A 19 26.74 -40.57 -11.25
C LEU A 19 27.25 -39.16 -10.87
N SER A 20 28.56 -38.95 -10.92
CA SER A 20 29.21 -37.67 -10.59
C SER A 20 28.78 -36.52 -11.52
N THR A 21 28.76 -36.79 -12.83
CA THR A 21 28.38 -35.76 -13.83
C THR A 21 26.89 -35.47 -13.79
N THR A 22 26.07 -36.51 -13.59
CA THR A 22 24.62 -36.36 -13.46
C THR A 22 24.24 -35.58 -12.20
N PHE A 23 24.91 -35.86 -11.09
CA PHE A 23 24.70 -35.14 -9.84
C PHE A 23 25.11 -33.64 -9.98
N ALA A 24 26.26 -33.37 -10.58
CA ALA A 24 26.73 -32.02 -10.83
C ALA A 24 25.73 -31.20 -11.70
N SER A 25 25.21 -31.81 -12.77
CA SER A 25 24.22 -31.15 -13.63
C SER A 25 22.88 -30.95 -12.93
N ALA A 26 22.42 -31.93 -12.15
CA ALA A 26 21.20 -31.81 -11.36
C ALA A 26 21.28 -30.67 -10.32
N VAL A 27 22.41 -30.58 -9.62
CA VAL A 27 22.65 -29.51 -8.64
C VAL A 27 22.72 -28.13 -9.34
N SER A 28 23.34 -28.03 -10.49
CA SER A 28 23.37 -26.77 -11.25
C SER A 28 21.97 -26.30 -11.66
N VAL A 29 21.10 -27.21 -12.13
CA VAL A 29 19.71 -26.89 -12.47
C VAL A 29 18.91 -26.51 -11.24
N LEU A 30 19.09 -27.21 -10.12
CA LEU A 30 18.45 -26.89 -8.85
C LEU A 30 18.83 -25.50 -8.35
N ILE A 31 20.11 -25.15 -8.39
CA ILE A 31 20.59 -23.82 -8.01
C ILE A 31 19.99 -22.75 -8.94
N GLY A 32 19.95 -22.98 -10.24
CA GLY A 32 19.36 -22.06 -11.21
C GLY A 32 17.87 -21.84 -10.94
N MET A 33 17.09 -22.90 -10.72
CA MET A 33 15.67 -22.78 -10.39
C MET A 33 15.43 -22.08 -9.04
N PHE A 34 16.25 -22.39 -8.05
CA PHE A 34 16.19 -21.75 -6.74
C PHE A 34 16.45 -20.25 -6.84
N LEU A 35 17.46 -19.83 -7.59
CA LEU A 35 17.77 -18.41 -7.78
C LEU A 35 16.64 -17.68 -8.50
N ILE A 36 16.08 -18.27 -9.57
CA ILE A 36 14.92 -17.69 -10.27
C ILE A 36 13.72 -17.53 -9.31
N GLY A 37 13.40 -18.58 -8.56
CA GLY A 37 12.33 -18.53 -7.57
C GLY A 37 12.56 -17.48 -6.48
N ALA A 38 13.80 -17.39 -6.00
CA ALA A 38 14.19 -16.38 -5.01
C ALA A 38 14.06 -14.94 -5.56
N PHE A 39 14.49 -14.69 -6.80
CA PHE A 39 14.33 -13.36 -7.45
C PHE A 39 12.88 -12.98 -7.65
N ILE A 40 12.02 -13.92 -8.07
CA ILE A 40 10.58 -13.66 -8.20
C ILE A 40 9.97 -13.36 -6.83
N GLY A 41 10.28 -14.17 -5.81
CA GLY A 41 9.79 -13.98 -4.45
C GLY A 41 10.22 -12.67 -3.82
N LEU A 42 11.49 -12.30 -3.97
CA LEU A 42 12.01 -11.02 -3.49
C LEU A 42 11.39 -9.83 -4.25
N GLY A 43 11.20 -9.96 -5.56
CA GLY A 43 10.58 -8.91 -6.38
C GLY A 43 9.14 -8.63 -5.95
N THR A 44 8.32 -9.66 -5.75
CA THR A 44 6.94 -9.50 -5.29
C THR A 44 6.86 -8.95 -3.87
N TRP A 45 7.76 -9.37 -2.99
CA TRP A 45 7.83 -8.86 -1.62
C TRP A 45 8.23 -7.37 -1.57
N LEU A 46 9.22 -6.96 -2.37
CA LEU A 46 9.65 -5.55 -2.48
C LEU A 46 8.53 -4.62 -2.97
N VAL A 47 7.75 -5.04 -3.98
CA VAL A 47 6.62 -4.26 -4.47
C VAL A 47 5.56 -4.10 -3.38
N SER A 48 5.19 -5.19 -2.71
CA SER A 48 4.20 -5.14 -1.61
C SER A 48 4.66 -4.24 -0.46
N TRP A 49 5.94 -4.34 -0.07
CA TRP A 49 6.51 -3.51 0.98
C TRP A 49 6.58 -2.02 0.59
N SER A 50 6.88 -1.72 -0.68
CA SER A 50 6.89 -0.34 -1.19
C SER A 50 5.50 0.29 -1.12
N ASP A 51 4.44 -0.44 -1.47
CA ASP A 51 3.07 0.09 -1.45
C ASP A 51 2.56 0.31 -0.01
N ASP A 52 2.96 -0.52 0.94
CA ASP A 52 2.65 -0.29 2.34
C ASP A 52 3.36 0.96 2.88
N LYS A 53 4.61 1.21 2.48
CA LYS A 53 5.37 2.41 2.89
C LYS A 53 4.84 3.68 2.25
N LYS A 54 4.37 3.65 1.01
CA LYS A 54 3.69 4.79 0.38
C LYS A 54 2.43 5.20 1.15
N ARG A 55 1.69 4.24 1.70
CA ARG A 55 0.51 4.51 2.53
C ARG A 55 0.84 5.18 3.86
N GLU A 56 1.99 4.91 4.44
CA GLU A 56 2.45 5.59 5.67
C GLU A 56 2.79 7.07 5.43
N LEU A 57 3.14 7.45 4.19
CA LEU A 57 3.42 8.81 3.78
C LEU A 57 2.20 9.53 3.20
N ALA A 58 1.03 8.88 3.15
CA ALA A 58 -0.18 9.47 2.62
C ALA A 58 -0.74 10.57 3.52
N VAL A 59 -1.32 11.59 2.90
CA VAL A 59 -2.14 12.58 3.59
C VAL A 59 -3.56 12.03 3.69
N HIS A 60 -4.02 11.79 4.90
CA HIS A 60 -5.39 11.35 5.16
C HIS A 60 -6.27 12.57 5.43
N VAL A 61 -7.22 12.81 4.55
CA VAL A 61 -8.18 13.93 4.66
C VAL A 61 -9.52 13.36 5.10
N TYR A 62 -9.84 13.52 6.37
CA TYR A 62 -11.13 13.09 6.92
C TYR A 62 -12.17 14.16 6.67
N LEU A 63 -13.32 13.73 6.16
CA LEU A 63 -14.46 14.63 5.95
C LEU A 63 -15.38 14.61 7.16
N CYS A 64 -16.26 15.59 7.20
CA CYS A 64 -17.24 15.73 8.28
C CYS A 64 -18.07 14.44 8.48
N SER A 65 -18.43 14.18 9.73
CA SER A 65 -19.34 13.08 10.09
C SER A 65 -20.26 13.51 11.22
N PRO A 66 -21.41 12.85 11.41
CA PRO A 66 -22.24 13.07 12.57
C PRO A 66 -21.44 12.79 13.85
N GLY A 67 -21.41 13.77 14.76
CA GLY A 67 -20.65 13.63 16.01
C GLY A 67 -19.21 14.13 15.95
N SER A 68 -18.76 14.71 14.84
CA SER A 68 -17.46 15.41 14.78
C SER A 68 -17.43 16.55 15.81
N PRO A 69 -16.34 16.70 16.58
CA PRO A 69 -16.15 17.82 17.50
C PRO A 69 -15.95 19.16 16.80
N ASN A 70 -15.75 19.16 15.50
CA ASN A 70 -15.54 20.37 14.70
C ASN A 70 -16.88 21.11 14.50
N PRO A 71 -17.02 22.35 15.01
CA PRO A 71 -18.29 23.10 14.92
C PRO A 71 -18.69 23.47 13.47
N LYS A 72 -17.77 23.30 12.51
CA LYS A 72 -18.05 23.50 11.07
C LYS A 72 -18.69 22.29 10.41
N CYS A 73 -18.71 21.14 11.10
CA CYS A 73 -19.27 19.90 10.61
C CYS A 73 -20.72 19.74 11.10
N ALA A 74 -21.68 19.91 10.20
CA ALA A 74 -23.12 19.76 10.51
C ALA A 74 -23.66 18.35 10.22
N GLY A 75 -22.81 17.39 9.91
CA GLY A 75 -23.18 16.02 9.53
C GLY A 75 -22.32 15.47 8.41
N ASP A 76 -22.83 14.50 7.67
CA ASP A 76 -22.12 13.91 6.53
C ASP A 76 -21.94 14.94 5.40
N PRO A 77 -20.81 14.89 4.67
CA PRO A 77 -20.54 15.82 3.59
C PRO A 77 -21.47 15.54 2.40
N SER A 78 -21.90 16.61 1.74
CA SER A 78 -22.64 16.51 0.48
C SER A 78 -21.73 16.05 -0.66
N ASN A 79 -22.32 15.48 -1.72
CA ASN A 79 -21.55 15.10 -2.92
C ASN A 79 -20.77 16.28 -3.52
N LYS A 80 -21.35 17.49 -3.49
CA LYS A 80 -20.64 18.70 -3.95
C LYS A 80 -19.40 19.02 -3.13
N GLN A 81 -19.43 18.78 -1.83
CA GLN A 81 -18.25 18.99 -0.97
C GLN A 81 -17.19 17.91 -1.22
N ILE A 82 -17.61 16.66 -1.39
CA ILE A 82 -16.71 15.56 -1.75
C ILE A 82 -16.03 15.84 -3.09
N ASP A 83 -16.79 16.25 -4.11
CA ASP A 83 -16.24 16.55 -5.43
C ASP A 83 -15.33 17.80 -5.42
N ALA A 84 -15.65 18.80 -4.63
CA ALA A 84 -14.78 19.98 -4.47
C ALA A 84 -13.43 19.62 -3.84
N VAL A 85 -13.43 18.79 -2.80
CA VAL A 85 -12.19 18.31 -2.16
C VAL A 85 -11.40 17.44 -3.13
N ARG A 86 -12.07 16.52 -3.85
CA ARG A 86 -11.43 15.68 -4.87
C ARG A 86 -10.76 16.53 -5.94
N SER A 87 -11.48 17.45 -6.55
CA SER A 87 -10.96 18.31 -7.62
C SER A 87 -9.78 19.15 -7.16
N PHE A 88 -9.83 19.65 -5.92
CA PHE A 88 -8.71 20.37 -5.33
C PHE A 88 -7.46 19.50 -5.20
N LEU A 89 -7.61 18.27 -4.69
CA LEU A 89 -6.51 17.33 -4.52
C LEU A 89 -5.92 16.86 -5.85
N GLU A 90 -6.77 16.57 -6.83
CA GLU A 90 -6.35 16.13 -8.17
C GLU A 90 -5.68 17.25 -8.98
N SER A 91 -5.97 18.52 -8.66
CA SER A 91 -5.35 19.68 -9.31
C SER A 91 -4.00 20.08 -8.71
N ASP A 92 -3.62 19.54 -7.56
CA ASP A 92 -2.35 19.86 -6.92
C ASP A 92 -1.19 19.11 -7.60
N PRO A 93 -0.21 19.82 -8.20
CA PRO A 93 0.89 19.18 -8.93
C PRO A 93 1.84 18.34 -8.06
N ARG A 94 1.72 18.44 -6.74
CA ARG A 94 2.51 17.65 -5.77
C ARG A 94 1.87 16.30 -5.46
N VAL A 95 0.63 16.10 -5.89
CA VAL A 95 -0.09 14.84 -5.72
C VAL A 95 0.22 13.93 -6.90
N GLN A 96 0.60 12.69 -6.62
CA GLN A 96 0.87 11.68 -7.63
C GLN A 96 -0.35 11.50 -8.55
N ASN A 97 -0.12 11.37 -9.85
CA ASN A 97 -1.22 11.13 -10.80
C ASN A 97 -1.97 9.83 -10.45
N GLY A 98 -3.28 9.95 -10.17
CA GLY A 98 -4.08 8.84 -9.65
C GLY A 98 -3.85 8.54 -8.16
N GLY A 99 -3.09 9.37 -7.45
CA GLY A 99 -2.78 9.20 -6.03
C GLY A 99 -3.89 9.64 -5.07
N VAL A 100 -5.03 10.11 -5.56
CA VAL A 100 -6.20 10.48 -4.74
C VAL A 100 -7.17 9.31 -4.69
N LYS A 101 -7.28 8.65 -3.55
CA LYS A 101 -8.20 7.54 -3.33
C LYS A 101 -9.30 7.97 -2.37
N PHE A 102 -10.56 7.85 -2.79
CA PHE A 102 -11.71 8.00 -1.92
C PHE A 102 -11.95 6.71 -1.13
N VAL A 103 -12.11 6.84 0.19
CA VAL A 103 -12.40 5.73 1.11
C VAL A 103 -13.80 5.93 1.68
N SER A 104 -14.72 5.05 1.34
CA SER A 104 -16.09 5.08 1.86
C SER A 104 -16.15 4.66 3.33
N LYS A 105 -17.28 4.92 4.00
CA LYS A 105 -17.51 4.45 5.38
C LYS A 105 -17.37 2.95 5.51
N GLU A 106 -17.86 2.20 4.54
CA GLU A 106 -17.83 0.74 4.50
C GLU A 106 -16.41 0.22 4.33
N GLU A 107 -15.65 0.85 3.42
CA GLU A 107 -14.25 0.51 3.20
C GLU A 107 -13.40 0.85 4.43
N ALA A 108 -13.62 2.01 5.04
CA ALA A 108 -12.95 2.42 6.27
C ALA A 108 -13.20 1.40 7.41
N LEU A 109 -14.44 0.96 7.56
CA LEU A 109 -14.80 -0.06 8.56
C LEU A 109 -14.15 -1.42 8.24
N ALA A 110 -14.10 -1.82 6.97
CA ALA A 110 -13.45 -3.06 6.55
C ALA A 110 -11.93 -3.03 6.84
N ILE A 111 -11.28 -1.89 6.62
CA ILE A 111 -9.87 -1.68 6.95
C ILE A 111 -9.67 -1.74 8.47
N GLN A 112 -10.53 -1.07 9.24
CA GLN A 112 -10.44 -1.04 10.70
C GLN A 112 -10.66 -2.43 11.33
N ARG A 113 -11.60 -3.21 10.81
CA ARG A 113 -11.83 -4.59 11.25
C ARG A 113 -10.62 -5.50 11.05
N LYS A 114 -9.86 -5.27 9.98
CA LYS A 114 -8.61 -6.03 9.73
C LYS A 114 -7.48 -5.61 10.65
N ARG A 115 -7.41 -4.32 11.03
CA ARG A 115 -6.33 -3.78 11.89
C ARG A 115 -6.57 -4.06 13.37
N THR A 116 -7.79 -3.83 13.82
CA THR A 116 -8.18 -3.94 15.24
C THR A 116 -9.58 -4.55 15.34
N PRO A 117 -9.71 -5.88 15.17
CA PRO A 117 -11.00 -6.57 15.24
C PRO A 117 -11.72 -6.34 16.56
N GLU A 118 -10.99 -6.33 17.67
CA GLU A 118 -11.53 -6.15 19.02
C GLU A 118 -12.30 -4.82 19.20
N LEU A 119 -11.87 -3.74 18.55
CA LEU A 119 -12.55 -2.44 18.65
C LEU A 119 -13.81 -2.34 17.78
N THR A 120 -13.97 -3.24 16.82
CA THR A 120 -15.06 -3.18 15.84
C THR A 120 -16.15 -4.21 16.08
N GLU A 121 -15.93 -5.17 17.00
CA GLU A 121 -16.82 -6.29 17.25
C GLU A 121 -18.17 -5.86 17.90
N ASN A 122 -18.15 -4.77 18.68
CA ASN A 122 -19.31 -4.28 19.42
C ASN A 122 -19.92 -2.98 18.85
N LEU A 123 -19.55 -2.60 17.61
CA LEU A 123 -20.08 -1.38 17.01
C LEU A 123 -21.54 -1.58 16.55
N THR A 124 -22.46 -0.84 17.13
CA THR A 124 -23.89 -0.78 16.75
C THR A 124 -24.13 0.11 15.50
N GLY A 125 -23.12 0.40 14.71
CA GLY A 125 -23.18 1.23 13.51
C GLY A 125 -21.79 1.54 13.00
N ASN A 126 -21.70 2.25 11.89
CA ASN A 126 -20.43 2.70 11.36
C ASN A 126 -20.17 4.19 11.71
N PRO A 127 -19.39 4.49 12.76
CA PRO A 127 -19.09 5.87 13.16
C PRO A 127 -17.97 6.51 12.33
N LEU A 128 -17.32 5.75 11.44
CA LEU A 128 -16.16 6.23 10.72
C LEU A 128 -16.55 7.26 9.64
N PRO A 129 -15.78 8.35 9.51
CA PRO A 129 -15.97 9.31 8.45
C PRO A 129 -15.55 8.74 7.09
N VAL A 130 -16.06 9.31 6.02
CA VAL A 130 -15.46 9.16 4.70
C VAL A 130 -14.15 9.93 4.65
N SER A 131 -13.18 9.48 3.86
CA SER A 131 -11.88 10.11 3.76
C SER A 131 -11.31 10.06 2.36
N PHE A 132 -10.29 10.88 2.12
CA PHE A 132 -9.40 10.74 0.98
C PHE A 132 -8.01 10.34 1.49
N ASP A 133 -7.45 9.32 0.87
CA ASP A 133 -6.04 8.96 0.99
C ASP A 133 -5.30 9.57 -0.19
N VAL A 134 -4.36 10.46 0.10
CA VAL A 134 -3.63 11.24 -0.90
C VAL A 134 -2.17 10.86 -0.85
N VAL A 135 -1.67 10.29 -1.93
CA VAL A 135 -0.27 9.92 -2.08
C VAL A 135 0.47 11.07 -2.76
N PRO A 136 1.44 11.71 -2.08
CA PRO A 136 2.28 12.73 -2.69
C PRO A 136 3.24 12.12 -3.71
N ASP A 137 3.66 12.89 -4.68
CA ASP A 137 4.70 12.48 -5.63
C ASP A 137 6.05 12.33 -4.93
N ASN A 138 6.35 13.26 -4.01
CA ASN A 138 7.49 13.18 -3.10
C ASN A 138 7.01 13.21 -1.65
N GLY A 139 7.60 12.36 -0.80
CA GLY A 139 7.25 12.31 0.63
C GLY A 139 7.46 13.63 1.37
N GLU A 140 8.34 14.51 0.88
CA GLU A 140 8.59 15.84 1.43
C GLU A 140 7.41 16.82 1.20
N ASP A 141 6.58 16.58 0.19
CA ASP A 141 5.43 17.42 -0.15
C ASP A 141 4.21 17.18 0.75
N THR A 142 4.24 16.15 1.58
CA THR A 142 3.14 15.75 2.47
C THR A 142 2.66 16.92 3.35
N GLU A 143 3.58 17.64 3.97
CA GLU A 143 3.25 18.80 4.81
C GLU A 143 2.72 19.98 3.98
N ALA A 144 3.29 20.20 2.80
CA ALA A 144 2.89 21.28 1.91
C ALA A 144 1.46 21.06 1.34
N ILE A 145 1.11 19.83 0.98
CA ILE A 145 -0.25 19.43 0.57
C ILE A 145 -1.24 19.62 1.73
N ALA A 146 -0.89 19.16 2.93
CA ALA A 146 -1.74 19.30 4.11
C ALA A 146 -1.99 20.78 4.46
N ASN A 147 -0.98 21.64 4.33
CA ASN A 147 -1.11 23.08 4.59
C ASN A 147 -1.97 23.76 3.51
N ALA A 148 -1.78 23.43 2.24
CA ALA A 148 -2.61 23.94 1.14
C ALA A 148 -4.10 23.61 1.36
N LEU A 149 -4.42 22.41 1.81
CA LEU A 149 -5.79 22.01 2.17
C LEU A 149 -6.36 22.81 3.34
N ARG A 150 -5.54 23.07 4.38
CA ARG A 150 -5.97 23.88 5.54
C ARG A 150 -6.25 25.32 5.13
N ASP A 151 -5.39 25.89 4.28
CA ASP A 151 -5.50 27.26 3.81
C ASP A 151 -6.70 27.47 2.87
N ALA A 152 -7.01 26.45 2.07
CA ALA A 152 -8.18 26.42 1.19
C ALA A 152 -9.51 26.44 1.95
N LYS A 153 -9.53 26.05 3.23
CA LYS A 153 -10.72 26.03 4.12
C LYS A 153 -11.96 25.42 3.46
N LEU A 154 -11.76 24.33 2.74
CA LEU A 154 -12.83 23.65 2.00
C LEU A 154 -13.92 23.19 2.96
N ALA A 155 -15.18 23.49 2.59
CA ALA A 155 -16.33 23.02 3.35
C ALA A 155 -16.43 21.49 3.28
N GLY A 156 -16.72 20.86 4.43
CA GLY A 156 -16.83 19.40 4.52
C GLY A 156 -15.54 18.70 4.93
N VAL A 157 -14.41 19.40 5.06
CA VAL A 157 -13.17 18.86 5.63
C VAL A 157 -13.21 19.04 7.15
N ASP A 158 -12.99 17.94 7.87
CA ASP A 158 -12.93 17.89 9.33
C ASP A 158 -11.49 17.94 9.83
N THR A 159 -10.70 16.91 9.49
CA THR A 159 -9.34 16.74 10.00
C THR A 159 -8.42 16.28 8.88
N ILE A 160 -7.18 16.79 8.91
CA ILE A 160 -6.12 16.42 7.96
C ILE A 160 -4.98 15.80 8.77
N ASN A 161 -4.71 14.53 8.51
CA ASN A 161 -3.61 13.78 9.14
C ASN A 161 -2.57 13.40 8.08
N TYR A 162 -1.31 13.74 8.30
CA TYR A 162 -0.21 13.52 7.36
C TYR A 162 1.02 12.87 8.02
N GLY A 163 0.86 12.21 9.16
CA GLY A 163 1.95 11.51 9.83
C GLY A 163 3.14 12.42 10.19
N ALA A 164 2.87 13.66 10.59
CA ALA A 164 3.88 14.70 10.84
C ALA A 164 5.03 14.27 11.74
N GLU A 165 4.80 13.41 12.71
CA GLU A 165 5.85 12.92 13.63
C GLU A 165 6.78 11.92 12.95
N THR A 166 6.22 11.00 12.17
CA THR A 166 6.98 9.97 11.46
C THR A 166 7.79 10.58 10.30
N SER A 167 7.18 11.49 9.53
CA SER A 167 7.85 12.18 8.43
C SER A 167 9.03 13.04 8.89
N ARG A 168 8.88 13.78 10.00
CA ARG A 168 9.97 14.61 10.55
C ARG A 168 11.13 13.77 11.10
N ALA A 169 10.87 12.59 11.63
CA ALA A 169 11.90 11.68 12.11
C ALA A 169 12.71 11.09 10.93
N ILE A 170 12.04 10.64 9.89
CA ILE A 170 12.66 10.07 8.68
C ILE A 170 13.49 11.13 7.93
N LEU A 171 12.95 12.34 7.76
CA LEU A 171 13.64 13.44 7.08
C LEU A 171 14.87 13.92 7.84
N ARG A 172 14.86 13.89 9.20
CA ARG A 172 16.06 14.18 10.02
C ARG A 172 17.15 13.16 9.79
N VAL A 173 16.81 11.89 9.73
CA VAL A 173 17.79 10.82 9.47
C VAL A 173 18.35 10.92 8.06
N ALA A 174 17.51 11.17 7.05
CA ALA A 174 17.95 11.33 5.67
C ALA A 174 18.93 12.50 5.49
N ARG A 175 18.67 13.66 6.14
CA ARG A 175 19.58 14.82 6.12
C ARG A 175 20.89 14.61 6.89
N ALA A 176 20.91 13.70 7.86
CA ALA A 176 22.13 13.39 8.63
C ALA A 176 23.08 12.45 7.87
N ILE A 177 22.63 11.84 6.78
CA ILE A 177 23.40 10.89 5.94
C ILE A 177 23.98 11.58 4.68
N GLN A 178 23.51 12.78 4.35
CA GLN A 178 24.07 13.63 3.29
C GLN A 178 25.16 14.57 3.86
#